data_3d4ffb51c0cfca7178842efe81101213
#
_entry.id   3d4ffb51c0cfca7178842efe81101213
#
_cell.length_a   1.000
_cell.length_b   1.000
_cell.length_c   1.000
_cell.angle_alpha   90.00
_cell.angle_beta   90.00
_cell.angle_gamma   90.00
#
_symmetry.space_group_name_H-M   'P 1'
#
loop_
_entity.id
_entity.type
_entity.pdbx_description
1 polymer ?
#
loop_
_entity_poly.entity_id
_entity_poly.type
_entity_poly.pdbx_seq_one_letter_code
_entity_poly.pdbx_strand_id
1 'polypeptide(L)'
;MTKHTRGVAFTALAAAALAAGTVLAGPAGAVVNTSAPVSATSSTAPKFLAASQLPPHPSSAWTAGKVTPGVPDELVFCLEDALPGYDSSYRDFRTDLETNAQQLTVVVGSTAKADALAKRLNKEIKACAAKAEQADPEVEATLKDYGKLPVEEGAHVYGVHTSSSWGATDINLYAVGRDGRAVTVVKWGQLGDFSDAPVKAFKKTTTTAVNKLY
;
A
#
# COMPACT_ATOMS: atom_id res chain seq x y z
N MET A 1 0.81 46.70 -18.64
CA MET A 1 0.38 47.73 -17.69
C MET A 1 -0.51 47.02 -16.67
N THR A 2 -0.24 46.82 -15.43
CA THR A 2 0.50 47.50 -14.36
C THR A 2 0.98 46.45 -13.36
N LYS A 3 2.26 46.53 -12.94
CA LYS A 3 2.89 45.78 -11.83
C LYS A 3 2.36 46.29 -10.49
N HIS A 4 2.12 45.40 -9.54
CA HIS A 4 2.17 45.74 -8.11
C HIS A 4 2.98 44.71 -7.31
N THR A 5 4.19 45.11 -7.01
CA THR A 5 5.09 44.53 -6.00
C THR A 5 4.68 45.01 -4.64
N ARG A 6 4.52 44.12 -3.65
CA ARG A 6 4.54 44.51 -2.21
C ARG A 6 5.41 43.50 -1.47
N GLY A 7 6.58 44.00 -1.03
CA GLY A 7 7.46 43.36 -0.08
C GLY A 7 6.95 43.55 1.33
N VAL A 8 7.13 42.56 2.19
CA VAL A 8 6.97 42.65 3.63
C VAL A 8 8.27 42.18 4.29
N ALA A 9 8.88 43.09 5.02
CA ALA A 9 10.09 42.86 5.82
C ALA A 9 9.71 42.17 7.14
N PHE A 10 10.47 41.15 7.53
CA PHE A 10 10.41 40.56 8.86
C PHE A 10 11.60 41.03 9.70
N THR A 11 11.28 41.75 10.76
CA THR A 11 12.21 42.20 11.82
C THR A 11 12.41 41.07 12.83
N ALA A 12 13.65 40.68 13.06
CA ALA A 12 14.07 39.78 14.13
C ALA A 12 14.18 40.56 15.46
N LEU A 13 13.58 40.05 16.53
CA LEU A 13 13.86 40.48 17.91
C LEU A 13 14.51 39.32 18.65
N ALA A 14 15.76 39.53 19.05
CA ALA A 14 16.50 38.71 20.00
C ALA A 14 16.28 39.25 21.41
N ALA A 15 15.87 38.40 22.34
CA ALA A 15 15.87 38.70 23.77
C ALA A 15 16.74 37.68 24.50
N ALA A 16 17.91 38.15 24.99
CA ALA A 16 18.77 37.38 25.89
C ALA A 16 18.36 37.73 27.34
N ALA A 17 18.06 36.72 28.15
CA ALA A 17 17.91 36.85 29.60
C ALA A 17 19.00 36.01 30.29
N LEU A 18 19.96 36.69 30.89
CA LEU A 18 20.92 36.13 31.84
C LEU A 18 20.28 36.14 33.24
N ALA A 19 20.14 34.98 33.85
CA ALA A 19 19.86 34.84 35.26
C ALA A 19 21.02 34.13 35.96
N ALA A 20 21.76 34.89 36.77
CA ALA A 20 22.77 34.39 37.70
C ALA A 20 22.07 33.84 38.93
N GLY A 21 22.20 32.57 39.23
CA GLY A 21 21.70 31.91 40.42
C GLY A 21 22.84 31.30 41.25
N THR A 22 22.95 31.76 42.49
CA THR A 22 23.94 31.41 43.52
C THR A 22 23.91 29.95 43.94
N VAL A 23 25.09 29.35 44.05
CA VAL A 23 25.35 28.00 44.54
C VAL A 23 25.17 27.93 46.05
N LEU A 24 24.26 27.10 46.53
CA LEU A 24 24.25 26.59 47.91
C LEU A 24 24.61 25.10 47.88
N ALA A 25 25.78 24.77 48.44
CA ALA A 25 26.25 23.41 48.60
C ALA A 25 25.46 22.70 49.73
N GLY A 26 24.68 21.69 49.37
CA GLY A 26 24.06 20.69 50.28
C GLY A 26 24.59 19.30 49.96
N PRO A 27 24.61 18.32 50.94
CA PRO A 27 25.31 17.09 50.81
C PRO A 27 24.72 16.15 49.77
N ALA A 28 25.60 15.46 49.04
CA ALA A 28 25.36 14.57 47.91
C ALA A 28 24.45 13.38 48.30
N GLY A 29 23.20 13.45 47.87
CA GLY A 29 22.35 12.29 47.69
C GLY A 29 22.48 11.83 46.24
N ALA A 30 23.12 10.71 45.98
CA ALA A 30 23.21 10.11 44.65
C ALA A 30 21.80 9.72 44.19
N VAL A 31 21.15 10.55 43.38
CA VAL A 31 19.95 10.15 42.63
C VAL A 31 20.42 9.29 41.47
N VAL A 32 20.32 7.98 41.66
CA VAL A 32 20.50 7.04 40.56
C VAL A 32 19.31 7.25 39.63
N ASN A 33 19.48 8.08 38.59
CA ASN A 33 18.57 8.15 37.46
C ASN A 33 18.68 6.83 36.71
N THR A 34 17.92 5.83 37.13
CA THR A 34 17.65 4.64 36.34
C THR A 34 16.70 5.07 35.20
N SER A 35 17.27 5.67 34.16
CA SER A 35 16.60 5.75 32.87
C SER A 35 16.43 4.31 32.41
N ALA A 36 15.23 3.74 32.62
CA ALA A 36 14.88 2.47 32.00
C ALA A 36 15.18 2.61 30.49
N PRO A 37 15.86 1.62 29.89
CA PRO A 37 16.04 1.64 28.45
C PRO A 37 14.64 1.64 27.84
N VAL A 38 14.31 2.71 27.12
CA VAL A 38 13.15 2.69 26.21
C VAL A 38 13.50 1.61 25.22
N SER A 39 12.90 0.43 25.36
CA SER A 39 12.97 -0.62 24.35
C SER A 39 12.43 0.00 23.07
N ALA A 40 13.33 0.39 22.17
CA ALA A 40 12.99 0.69 20.82
C ALA A 40 12.37 -0.59 20.26
N THR A 41 11.06 -0.61 20.18
CA THR A 41 10.34 -1.64 19.43
C THR A 41 10.89 -1.57 18.03
N SER A 42 11.76 -2.51 17.66
CA SER A 42 12.24 -2.68 16.30
C SER A 42 11.00 -2.89 15.45
N SER A 43 10.53 -1.84 14.80
CA SER A 43 9.49 -1.91 13.78
C SER A 43 10.12 -2.72 12.65
N THR A 44 9.89 -4.03 12.66
CA THR A 44 10.31 -4.90 11.57
C THR A 44 9.61 -4.39 10.31
N ALA A 45 10.40 -4.02 9.28
CA ALA A 45 9.81 -3.55 8.03
C ALA A 45 8.92 -4.66 7.42
N PRO A 46 7.77 -4.31 6.83
CA PRO A 46 6.91 -5.28 6.16
C PRO A 46 7.68 -6.10 5.13
N LYS A 47 7.38 -7.40 5.08
CA LYS A 47 7.99 -8.34 4.12
C LYS A 47 7.08 -8.53 2.91
N PHE A 48 7.70 -8.78 1.77
CA PHE A 48 7.00 -9.04 0.51
C PHE A 48 6.87 -10.54 0.23
N LEU A 49 5.90 -10.89 -0.61
CA LEU A 49 5.74 -12.23 -1.15
C LEU A 49 7.03 -12.70 -1.86
N ALA A 50 7.28 -14.00 -1.82
CA ALA A 50 8.22 -14.67 -2.73
C ALA A 50 7.47 -15.17 -3.97
N ALA A 51 8.18 -15.42 -5.06
CA ALA A 51 7.63 -15.98 -6.30
C ALA A 51 6.79 -17.25 -6.06
N SER A 52 7.26 -18.15 -5.20
CA SER A 52 6.57 -19.40 -4.85
C SER A 52 5.27 -19.24 -4.06
N GLN A 53 4.95 -18.02 -3.63
CA GLN A 53 3.72 -17.69 -2.86
C GLN A 53 2.61 -17.10 -3.72
N LEU A 54 2.87 -16.88 -5.01
CA LEU A 54 1.88 -16.50 -6.01
C LEU A 54 1.00 -17.72 -6.39
N PRO A 55 -0.20 -17.48 -6.97
CA PRO A 55 -0.97 -18.55 -7.55
C PRO A 55 -0.12 -19.34 -8.56
N PRO A 56 -0.10 -20.67 -8.51
CA PRO A 56 0.71 -21.46 -9.46
C PRO A 56 0.23 -21.21 -10.89
N HIS A 57 1.17 -20.97 -11.80
CA HIS A 57 0.89 -20.91 -13.23
C HIS A 57 1.09 -22.31 -13.84
N PRO A 58 0.21 -22.79 -14.73
CA PRO A 58 0.23 -24.17 -15.20
C PRO A 58 1.48 -24.55 -16.01
N SER A 59 2.12 -23.59 -16.68
CA SER A 59 3.22 -23.84 -17.63
C SER A 59 4.43 -22.92 -17.49
N SER A 60 4.44 -21.98 -16.54
CA SER A 60 5.55 -21.04 -16.36
C SER A 60 5.85 -20.80 -14.89
N ALA A 61 7.11 -20.57 -14.56
CA ALA A 61 7.53 -20.20 -13.22
C ALA A 61 7.41 -18.69 -12.99
N TRP A 62 7.07 -18.30 -11.76
CA TRP A 62 7.12 -16.90 -11.35
C TRP A 62 8.53 -16.42 -11.11
N THR A 63 8.83 -15.24 -11.62
CA THR A 63 10.03 -14.46 -11.30
C THR A 63 9.63 -13.26 -10.45
N ALA A 64 10.36 -13.04 -9.34
CA ALA A 64 10.14 -11.89 -8.45
C ALA A 64 11.16 -10.79 -8.74
N GLY A 65 10.70 -9.58 -8.93
CA GLY A 65 11.52 -8.37 -9.02
C GLY A 65 12.13 -7.97 -7.67
N LYS A 66 12.89 -6.88 -7.67
CA LYS A 66 13.36 -6.23 -6.45
C LYS A 66 12.21 -5.49 -5.76
N VAL A 67 12.30 -5.30 -4.46
CA VAL A 67 11.43 -4.35 -3.76
C VAL A 67 11.87 -2.93 -4.12
N THR A 68 10.94 -2.13 -4.61
CA THR A 68 11.16 -0.78 -5.14
C THR A 68 10.31 0.22 -4.35
N PRO A 69 10.86 1.38 -3.93
CA PRO A 69 10.06 2.46 -3.35
C PRO A 69 9.06 3.02 -4.36
N GLY A 70 7.88 3.43 -3.86
CA GLY A 70 6.84 4.05 -4.68
C GLY A 70 5.65 3.14 -4.93
N VAL A 71 4.93 3.42 -6.02
CA VAL A 71 3.70 2.76 -6.47
C VAL A 71 3.94 2.24 -7.89
N PRO A 72 3.56 1.00 -8.23
CA PRO A 72 3.70 0.50 -9.60
C PRO A 72 2.62 1.11 -10.51
N ASP A 73 2.98 1.40 -11.75
CA ASP A 73 2.10 2.04 -12.74
C ASP A 73 0.81 1.25 -12.98
N GLU A 74 0.89 -0.08 -12.94
CA GLU A 74 -0.25 -0.97 -13.17
C GLU A 74 -1.33 -0.89 -12.08
N LEU A 75 -1.03 -0.35 -10.92
CA LEU A 75 -2.01 -0.11 -9.87
C LEU A 75 -2.64 1.29 -9.96
N VAL A 76 -2.00 2.23 -10.66
CA VAL A 76 -2.43 3.62 -10.74
C VAL A 76 -3.83 3.72 -11.30
N PHE A 77 -4.14 3.06 -12.42
CA PHE A 77 -5.42 3.19 -13.10
C PHE A 77 -6.64 2.99 -12.18
N CYS A 78 -6.65 1.92 -11.38
CA CYS A 78 -7.78 1.64 -10.48
C CYS A 78 -7.68 2.40 -9.13
N LEU A 79 -6.46 2.77 -8.69
CA LEU A 79 -6.21 3.15 -7.30
C LEU A 79 -5.63 4.55 -7.12
N GLU A 80 -5.39 5.31 -8.20
CA GLU A 80 -4.69 6.60 -8.19
C GLU A 80 -5.18 7.53 -7.08
N ASP A 81 -6.50 7.71 -6.96
CA ASP A 81 -7.12 8.61 -5.99
C ASP A 81 -6.93 8.16 -4.52
N ALA A 82 -6.56 6.91 -4.29
CA ALA A 82 -6.40 6.35 -2.95
C ALA A 82 -4.94 6.15 -2.55
N LEU A 83 -4.01 6.11 -3.51
CA LEU A 83 -2.61 5.80 -3.22
C LEU A 83 -1.87 6.99 -2.62
N PRO A 84 -1.16 6.80 -1.50
CA PRO A 84 -0.28 7.84 -0.96
C PRO A 84 0.98 7.95 -1.82
N GLY A 85 1.44 9.18 -2.05
CA GLY A 85 2.68 9.44 -2.79
C GLY A 85 3.98 9.16 -2.02
N TYR A 86 3.91 8.63 -0.79
CA TYR A 86 5.07 8.40 0.08
C TYR A 86 4.83 7.19 1.00
N ASP A 87 5.88 6.70 1.63
CA ASP A 87 5.90 5.56 2.57
C ASP A 87 5.33 4.27 1.98
N SER A 88 5.53 4.09 0.68
CA SER A 88 5.12 2.90 -0.05
C SER A 88 6.31 2.21 -0.72
N SER A 89 6.19 0.90 -0.83
CA SER A 89 7.10 0.08 -1.62
C SER A 89 6.32 -1.02 -2.31
N TYR A 90 6.81 -1.47 -3.45
CA TYR A 90 6.16 -2.52 -4.21
C TYR A 90 7.14 -3.57 -4.70
N ARG A 91 6.61 -4.69 -5.12
CA ARG A 91 7.34 -5.78 -5.78
C ARG A 91 6.51 -6.31 -6.93
N ASP A 92 7.15 -6.36 -8.12
CA ASP A 92 6.56 -6.95 -9.31
C ASP A 92 6.90 -8.43 -9.41
N PHE A 93 5.99 -9.17 -10.03
CA PHE A 93 6.15 -10.56 -10.34
C PHE A 93 5.65 -10.80 -11.76
N ARG A 94 6.35 -11.64 -12.49
CA ARG A 94 5.99 -12.01 -13.86
C ARG A 94 6.28 -13.46 -14.12
N THR A 95 5.55 -14.02 -15.06
CA THR A 95 5.89 -15.28 -15.74
C THR A 95 6.57 -14.98 -17.08
N ASP A 96 7.04 -15.98 -17.78
CA ASP A 96 7.50 -15.84 -19.17
C ASP A 96 6.33 -15.72 -20.16
N LEU A 97 5.12 -15.92 -19.67
CA LEU A 97 3.85 -15.71 -20.36
C LEU A 97 3.16 -14.49 -19.72
N GLU A 98 2.19 -13.91 -20.35
CA GLU A 98 1.60 -12.60 -20.02
C GLU A 98 0.90 -12.51 -18.64
N THR A 99 1.13 -13.45 -17.74
CA THR A 99 0.62 -13.41 -16.37
C THR A 99 1.55 -12.61 -15.48
N ASN A 100 1.00 -11.60 -14.81
CA ASN A 100 1.72 -10.68 -13.93
C ASN A 100 1.05 -10.57 -12.55
N ALA A 101 1.82 -10.09 -11.57
CA ALA A 101 1.29 -9.76 -10.27
C ALA A 101 2.12 -8.63 -9.63
N GLN A 102 1.52 -7.85 -8.75
CA GLN A 102 2.18 -6.85 -7.94
C GLN A 102 1.75 -6.98 -6.49
N GLN A 103 2.69 -6.69 -5.59
CA GLN A 103 2.37 -6.41 -4.19
C GLN A 103 2.84 -5.01 -3.87
N LEU A 104 1.92 -4.14 -3.48
CA LEU A 104 2.20 -2.84 -2.89
C LEU A 104 2.01 -2.94 -1.38
N THR A 105 2.88 -2.31 -0.60
CA THR A 105 2.75 -2.16 0.85
C THR A 105 2.97 -0.71 1.24
N VAL A 106 2.08 -0.21 2.09
CA VAL A 106 2.07 1.17 2.61
C VAL A 106 2.08 1.10 4.14
N VAL A 107 3.02 1.80 4.77
CA VAL A 107 3.05 1.95 6.23
C VAL A 107 2.62 3.36 6.61
N VAL A 108 1.57 3.47 7.40
CA VAL A 108 1.01 4.76 7.81
C VAL A 108 1.23 5.04 9.31
N GLY A 109 0.99 6.27 9.73
CA GLY A 109 1.30 6.74 11.09
C GLY A 109 0.46 6.12 12.22
N SER A 110 -0.69 5.47 11.93
CA SER A 110 -1.54 4.84 12.93
C SER A 110 -2.46 3.78 12.33
N THR A 111 -2.98 2.88 13.17
CA THR A 111 -3.97 1.86 12.79
C THR A 111 -5.26 2.48 12.23
N ALA A 112 -5.70 3.63 12.78
CA ALA A 112 -6.86 4.35 12.25
C ALA A 112 -6.62 4.88 10.83
N LYS A 113 -5.39 5.37 10.52
CA LYS A 113 -5.02 5.77 9.16
C LYS A 113 -4.93 4.57 8.22
N ALA A 114 -4.45 3.42 8.71
CA ALA A 114 -4.43 2.18 7.93
C ALA A 114 -5.84 1.68 7.59
N ASP A 115 -6.76 1.72 8.55
CA ASP A 115 -8.17 1.38 8.32
C ASP A 115 -8.82 2.31 7.29
N ALA A 116 -8.61 3.63 7.41
CA ALA A 116 -9.12 4.60 6.45
C ALA A 116 -8.54 4.39 5.04
N LEU A 117 -7.24 4.08 4.93
CA LEU A 117 -6.59 3.78 3.66
C LEU A 117 -7.16 2.50 3.03
N ALA A 118 -7.28 1.41 3.81
CA ALA A 118 -7.84 0.15 3.32
C ALA A 118 -9.29 0.33 2.84
N LYS A 119 -10.12 1.10 3.54
CA LYS A 119 -11.48 1.44 3.11
C LYS A 119 -11.50 2.22 1.80
N ARG A 120 -10.61 3.21 1.62
CA ARG A 120 -10.48 3.96 0.37
C ARG A 120 -10.07 3.05 -0.78
N LEU A 121 -9.02 2.24 -0.61
CA LEU A 121 -8.55 1.30 -1.63
C LEU A 121 -9.65 0.33 -2.07
N ASN A 122 -10.40 -0.25 -1.12
CA ASN A 122 -11.55 -1.10 -1.43
C ASN A 122 -12.66 -0.36 -2.22
N LYS A 123 -12.90 0.91 -1.92
CA LYS A 123 -13.87 1.73 -2.64
C LYS A 123 -13.42 1.96 -4.09
N GLU A 124 -12.14 2.27 -4.30
CA GLU A 124 -11.59 2.51 -5.64
C GLU A 124 -11.60 1.24 -6.50
N ILE A 125 -11.26 0.07 -5.92
CA ILE A 125 -11.36 -1.20 -6.65
C ILE A 125 -12.81 -1.47 -7.07
N LYS A 126 -13.78 -1.19 -6.22
CA LYS A 126 -15.20 -1.35 -6.58
C LYS A 126 -15.65 -0.44 -7.71
N ALA A 127 -15.04 0.72 -7.85
CA ALA A 127 -15.33 1.67 -8.93
C ALA A 127 -14.53 1.38 -10.22
N CYS A 128 -13.54 0.45 -10.17
CA CYS A 128 -12.59 0.26 -11.25
C CYS A 128 -13.24 -0.17 -12.58
N ALA A 129 -14.24 -1.04 -12.55
CA ALA A 129 -14.98 -1.45 -13.76
C ALA A 129 -15.64 -0.24 -14.44
N ALA A 130 -16.38 0.56 -13.68
CA ALA A 130 -17.02 1.77 -14.22
C ALA A 130 -15.99 2.81 -14.72
N LYS A 131 -14.83 2.92 -14.06
CA LYS A 131 -13.73 3.79 -14.54
C LYS A 131 -13.18 3.30 -15.90
N ALA A 132 -13.08 1.98 -16.10
CA ALA A 132 -12.60 1.41 -17.35
C ALA A 132 -13.55 1.74 -18.52
N GLU A 133 -14.85 1.54 -18.33
CA GLU A 133 -15.88 1.88 -19.32
C GLU A 133 -15.96 3.38 -19.62
N GLN A 134 -15.73 4.23 -18.61
CA GLN A 134 -15.70 5.69 -18.80
C GLN A 134 -14.44 6.16 -19.53
N ALA A 135 -13.31 5.48 -19.34
CA ALA A 135 -12.04 5.84 -19.98
C ALA A 135 -12.02 5.44 -21.45
N ASP A 136 -12.67 4.35 -21.82
CA ASP A 136 -12.75 3.84 -23.17
C ASP A 136 -14.14 3.23 -23.45
N PRO A 137 -14.99 3.87 -24.29
CA PRO A 137 -16.33 3.37 -24.62
C PRO A 137 -16.32 2.05 -25.44
N GLU A 138 -15.18 1.62 -25.95
CA GLU A 138 -15.03 0.32 -26.62
C GLU A 138 -14.69 -0.82 -25.63
N VAL A 139 -14.59 -0.52 -24.35
CA VAL A 139 -14.32 -1.48 -23.26
C VAL A 139 -15.58 -1.71 -22.44
N GLU A 140 -15.98 -2.95 -22.29
CA GLU A 140 -16.93 -3.42 -21.28
C GLU A 140 -16.18 -3.96 -20.08
N ALA A 141 -16.62 -3.64 -18.86
CA ALA A 141 -15.98 -4.08 -17.65
C ALA A 141 -16.96 -4.60 -16.60
N THR A 142 -16.58 -5.64 -15.90
CA THR A 142 -17.40 -6.27 -14.86
C THR A 142 -16.61 -6.47 -13.58
N LEU A 143 -17.19 -6.08 -12.45
CA LEU A 143 -16.65 -6.33 -11.12
C LEU A 143 -17.32 -7.57 -10.49
N LYS A 144 -16.51 -8.42 -9.85
CA LYS A 144 -16.98 -9.53 -9.03
C LYS A 144 -16.38 -9.44 -7.62
N ASP A 145 -17.24 -9.44 -6.60
CA ASP A 145 -16.82 -9.44 -5.20
C ASP A 145 -16.65 -10.90 -4.72
N TYR A 146 -15.43 -11.28 -4.35
CA TYR A 146 -15.10 -12.62 -3.85
C TYR A 146 -15.09 -12.70 -2.32
N GLY A 147 -15.39 -11.60 -1.65
CA GLY A 147 -15.63 -11.51 -0.22
C GLY A 147 -14.38 -11.27 0.63
N LYS A 148 -14.63 -11.27 1.93
CA LYS A 148 -13.62 -11.01 2.96
C LYS A 148 -12.84 -12.28 3.31
N LEU A 149 -11.60 -12.08 3.78
CA LEU A 149 -10.75 -13.11 4.35
C LEU A 149 -10.51 -12.81 5.83
N PRO A 150 -10.68 -13.81 6.72
CA PRO A 150 -10.39 -13.66 8.14
C PRO A 150 -8.88 -13.83 8.40
N VAL A 151 -8.10 -12.80 8.13
CA VAL A 151 -6.65 -12.74 8.36
C VAL A 151 -6.33 -11.40 8.99
N GLU A 152 -5.62 -11.41 10.10
CA GLU A 152 -5.28 -10.23 10.91
C GLU A 152 -6.50 -9.29 11.06
N GLU A 153 -6.39 -8.00 10.75
CA GLU A 153 -7.54 -7.08 10.74
C GLU A 153 -8.43 -7.19 9.48
N GLY A 154 -8.18 -8.18 8.66
CA GLY A 154 -8.98 -8.54 7.50
C GLY A 154 -8.36 -8.19 6.16
N ALA A 155 -8.82 -8.94 5.14
CA ALA A 155 -8.59 -8.61 3.74
C ALA A 155 -9.88 -8.77 2.95
N HIS A 156 -9.94 -8.19 1.72
CA HIS A 156 -11.07 -8.31 0.82
C HIS A 156 -10.56 -8.56 -0.61
N VAL A 157 -11.22 -9.45 -1.34
CA VAL A 157 -10.80 -9.89 -2.68
C VAL A 157 -11.88 -9.56 -3.70
N TYR A 158 -11.44 -9.03 -4.84
CA TYR A 158 -12.26 -8.68 -6.00
C TYR A 158 -11.67 -9.22 -7.29
N GLY A 159 -12.51 -9.37 -8.30
CA GLY A 159 -12.09 -9.58 -9.68
C GLY A 159 -12.66 -8.48 -10.57
N VAL A 160 -11.86 -7.99 -11.52
CA VAL A 160 -12.27 -7.07 -12.57
C VAL A 160 -11.94 -7.74 -13.90
N HIS A 161 -12.95 -7.99 -14.70
CA HIS A 161 -12.81 -8.47 -16.07
C HIS A 161 -13.11 -7.32 -17.02
N THR A 162 -12.29 -7.18 -18.06
CA THR A 162 -12.50 -6.25 -19.16
C THR A 162 -12.52 -7.00 -20.48
N SER A 163 -13.38 -6.56 -21.40
CA SER A 163 -13.41 -7.02 -22.79
C SER A 163 -13.53 -5.82 -23.72
N SER A 164 -12.81 -5.85 -24.83
CA SER A 164 -12.84 -4.80 -25.84
C SER A 164 -13.58 -5.22 -27.11
N SER A 165 -14.12 -4.25 -27.85
CA SER A 165 -14.80 -4.50 -29.12
C SER A 165 -13.90 -5.17 -30.18
N TRP A 166 -12.57 -5.04 -30.06
CA TRP A 166 -11.57 -5.69 -30.94
C TRP A 166 -11.11 -7.07 -30.44
N GLY A 167 -11.71 -7.60 -29.36
CA GLY A 167 -11.52 -8.97 -28.93
C GLY A 167 -10.44 -9.20 -27.87
N ALA A 168 -9.83 -8.15 -27.29
CA ALA A 168 -8.96 -8.33 -26.14
C ALA A 168 -9.82 -8.57 -24.88
N THR A 169 -9.38 -9.51 -24.03
CA THR A 169 -10.03 -9.82 -22.75
C THR A 169 -8.99 -9.98 -21.66
N ASP A 170 -9.22 -9.35 -20.51
CA ASP A 170 -8.31 -9.40 -19.37
C ASP A 170 -9.08 -9.68 -18.07
N ILE A 171 -8.50 -10.53 -17.24
CA ILE A 171 -8.98 -10.75 -15.87
C ILE A 171 -7.92 -10.32 -14.86
N ASN A 172 -8.31 -9.46 -13.96
CA ASN A 172 -7.47 -8.99 -12.86
C ASN A 172 -8.12 -9.33 -11.52
N LEU A 173 -7.34 -9.89 -10.60
CA LEU A 173 -7.71 -10.07 -9.21
C LEU A 173 -7.02 -9.01 -8.35
N TYR A 174 -7.77 -8.39 -7.45
CA TYR A 174 -7.28 -7.41 -6.50
C TYR A 174 -7.60 -7.85 -5.08
N ALA A 175 -6.68 -7.62 -4.16
CA ALA A 175 -6.92 -7.80 -2.75
C ALA A 175 -6.35 -6.62 -1.97
N VAL A 176 -7.09 -6.16 -0.96
CA VAL A 176 -6.62 -5.19 0.03
C VAL A 176 -6.65 -5.86 1.39
N GLY A 177 -5.52 -5.90 2.08
CA GLY A 177 -5.40 -6.45 3.41
C GLY A 177 -4.62 -5.54 4.35
N ARG A 178 -4.73 -5.77 5.65
CA ARG A 178 -4.17 -4.91 6.68
C ARG A 178 -3.67 -5.70 7.87
N ASP A 179 -2.55 -5.25 8.46
CA ASP A 179 -2.05 -5.63 9.76
C ASP A 179 -1.48 -4.39 10.45
N GLY A 180 -2.03 -4.04 11.61
CA GLY A 180 -1.64 -2.88 12.40
C GLY A 180 -1.66 -1.57 11.57
N ARG A 181 -0.47 -1.00 11.34
CA ARG A 181 -0.28 0.23 10.57
C ARG A 181 0.07 -0.01 9.09
N ALA A 182 0.23 -1.25 8.69
CA ALA A 182 0.56 -1.60 7.31
C ALA A 182 -0.69 -2.01 6.53
N VAL A 183 -0.77 -1.56 5.28
CA VAL A 183 -1.79 -1.95 4.30
C VAL A 183 -1.08 -2.55 3.10
N THR A 184 -1.55 -3.68 2.61
CA THR A 184 -1.03 -4.28 1.38
C THR A 184 -2.12 -4.39 0.33
N VAL A 185 -1.75 -4.12 -0.92
CA VAL A 185 -2.54 -4.44 -2.11
C VAL A 185 -1.81 -5.53 -2.87
N VAL A 186 -2.52 -6.57 -3.24
CA VAL A 186 -2.02 -7.60 -4.15
C VAL A 186 -2.87 -7.54 -5.41
N LYS A 187 -2.23 -7.43 -6.57
CA LYS A 187 -2.85 -7.57 -7.89
C LYS A 187 -2.27 -8.82 -8.57
N TRP A 188 -3.11 -9.54 -9.28
CA TRP A 188 -2.76 -10.61 -10.21
C TRP A 188 -3.57 -10.40 -11.49
N GLY A 189 -2.98 -10.62 -12.66
CA GLY A 189 -3.69 -10.45 -13.92
C GLY A 189 -3.13 -11.33 -15.04
N GLN A 190 -4.02 -11.68 -15.97
CA GLN A 190 -3.69 -12.34 -17.24
C GLN A 190 -4.79 -12.06 -18.28
N LEU A 191 -4.55 -12.48 -19.52
CA LEU A 191 -5.59 -12.58 -20.55
C LEU A 191 -6.62 -13.64 -20.15
N GLY A 192 -7.89 -13.39 -20.48
CA GLY A 192 -9.00 -14.32 -20.23
C GLY A 192 -10.15 -13.70 -19.45
N ASP A 193 -10.98 -14.54 -18.84
CA ASP A 193 -12.18 -14.17 -18.13
C ASP A 193 -12.21 -14.68 -16.67
N PHE A 194 -13.36 -14.57 -16.00
CA PHE A 194 -13.51 -15.03 -14.61
C PHE A 194 -13.28 -16.54 -14.42
N SER A 195 -13.40 -17.37 -15.46
CA SER A 195 -13.16 -18.82 -15.38
C SER A 195 -11.67 -19.14 -15.31
N ASP A 196 -10.82 -18.26 -15.84
CA ASP A 196 -9.36 -18.39 -15.86
C ASP A 196 -8.71 -17.90 -14.56
N ALA A 197 -9.48 -17.20 -13.72
CA ALA A 197 -8.96 -16.60 -12.50
C ALA A 197 -8.71 -17.64 -11.39
N PRO A 198 -7.49 -17.77 -10.85
CA PRO A 198 -7.14 -18.75 -9.81
C PRO A 198 -7.57 -18.26 -8.42
N VAL A 199 -8.85 -17.93 -8.22
CA VAL A 199 -9.39 -17.24 -7.04
C VAL A 199 -9.02 -17.94 -5.73
N LYS A 200 -9.12 -19.29 -5.68
CA LYS A 200 -8.78 -20.04 -4.46
C LYS A 200 -7.29 -19.91 -4.08
N ALA A 201 -6.41 -19.97 -5.08
CA ALA A 201 -4.97 -19.81 -4.87
C ALA A 201 -4.64 -18.34 -4.54
N PHE A 202 -5.27 -17.37 -5.21
CA PHE A 202 -5.09 -15.95 -4.94
C PHE A 202 -5.52 -15.56 -3.52
N LYS A 203 -6.60 -16.14 -2.98
CA LYS A 203 -6.99 -15.96 -1.57
C LYS A 203 -5.91 -16.44 -0.60
N LYS A 204 -5.22 -17.56 -0.90
CA LYS A 204 -4.06 -18.02 -0.10
C LYS A 204 -2.89 -17.06 -0.20
N THR A 205 -2.57 -16.58 -1.41
CA THR A 205 -1.54 -15.57 -1.66
C THR A 205 -1.84 -14.31 -0.85
N THR A 206 -3.09 -13.82 -0.87
CA THR A 206 -3.52 -12.66 -0.09
C THR A 206 -3.32 -12.87 1.42
N THR A 207 -3.77 -14.00 1.97
CA THR A 207 -3.54 -14.35 3.38
C THR A 207 -2.05 -14.33 3.71
N THR A 208 -1.21 -14.91 2.85
CA THR A 208 0.24 -14.91 3.04
C THR A 208 0.81 -13.50 3.00
N ALA A 209 0.35 -12.64 2.09
CA ALA A 209 0.81 -11.26 1.99
C ALA A 209 0.51 -10.45 3.25
N VAL A 210 -0.68 -10.61 3.82
CA VAL A 210 -1.08 -9.92 5.07
C VAL A 210 -0.26 -10.42 6.25
N ASN A 211 -0.13 -11.73 6.44
CA ASN A 211 0.66 -12.34 7.52
C ASN A 211 2.17 -12.01 7.46
N LYS A 212 2.65 -11.41 6.37
CA LYS A 212 4.05 -10.98 6.20
C LYS A 212 4.28 -9.51 6.51
N LEU A 213 3.24 -8.78 6.85
CA LEU A 213 3.37 -7.35 7.15
C LEU A 213 4.12 -7.11 8.46
N TYR A 214 4.03 -8.05 9.41
CA TYR A 214 4.81 -8.04 10.66
C TYR A 214 5.15 -9.44 11.16
#